data_9d7b14173e42a73f5bb00d8b8ab15baf
#
_entry.id   9d7b14173e42a73f5bb00d8b8ab15baf
#
_cell.length_a   1.000
_cell.length_b   1.000
_cell.length_c   1.000
_cell.angle_alpha   90.00
_cell.angle_beta   90.00
_cell.angle_gamma   90.00
#
_symmetry.space_group_name_H-M   'P 1'
#
loop_
_entity.id
_entity.type
_entity.pdbx_description
1 polymer ?
#
loop_
_entity_poly.entity_id
_entity_poly.type
_entity_poly.pdbx_seq_one_letter_code
_entity_poly.pdbx_strand_id
1 'polypeptide(L)'
;DGKLTTKKSILLVVNRVNVPPIIKIINDMVIKEGELIELEPQVIDPNGDQVSVKISSPLETGSWTTDHTSAGEYEISVTANDGELDNKESFLLTIQDVNVLPEVFGLVDLNIQEGDTVSLEPEVTDLDEDEITLTISEPVGNDGVWETDYTNHGEYVVTVRAFDGKDTVTKTIKLVVEDINMPPEIIEVTLG
;
A
#
# COMPACT_ATOMS: atom_id res chain seq x y z
N ASP A 1 44.62 -14.60 77.13
CA ASP A 1 45.82 -15.17 77.78
C ASP A 1 46.75 -15.85 76.78
N GLY A 2 46.42 -15.77 75.47
CA GLY A 2 47.22 -16.30 74.39
C GLY A 2 47.13 -17.83 74.14
N LYS A 3 46.44 -18.54 75.02
CA LYS A 3 46.32 -20.00 74.93
C LYS A 3 44.90 -20.50 74.62
N LEU A 4 43.87 -19.72 74.91
CA LEU A 4 42.49 -20.08 74.72
C LEU A 4 41.87 -19.17 73.66
N THR A 5 41.27 -19.78 72.64
CA THR A 5 40.59 -19.06 71.55
C THR A 5 39.12 -19.42 71.53
N THR A 6 38.23 -18.42 71.54
CA THR A 6 36.80 -18.63 71.38
C THR A 6 36.45 -18.21 69.94
N LYS A 7 35.84 -19.09 69.21
CA LYS A 7 35.29 -18.81 67.87
C LYS A 7 33.79 -18.65 67.98
N LYS A 8 33.22 -17.59 67.38
CA LYS A 8 31.80 -17.41 67.18
C LYS A 8 31.54 -17.33 65.72
N SER A 9 30.67 -18.17 65.18
CA SER A 9 30.23 -18.11 63.80
C SER A 9 28.96 -17.26 63.72
N ILE A 10 28.91 -16.41 62.75
CA ILE A 10 27.71 -15.67 62.36
C ILE A 10 27.29 -16.12 60.92
N LEU A 11 25.99 -16.27 60.68
CA LEU A 11 25.45 -16.50 59.40
C LEU A 11 25.15 -15.11 58.79
N LEU A 12 25.84 -14.77 57.72
CA LEU A 12 25.50 -13.60 56.88
C LEU A 12 24.68 -14.10 55.71
N VAL A 13 23.43 -13.65 55.60
CA VAL A 13 22.56 -13.91 54.46
C VAL A 13 22.49 -12.64 53.65
N VAL A 14 22.92 -12.73 52.40
CA VAL A 14 22.78 -11.68 51.41
C VAL A 14 21.69 -12.11 50.43
N ASN A 15 20.57 -11.43 50.50
CA ASN A 15 19.47 -11.68 49.56
C ASN A 15 19.79 -11.00 48.22
N ARG A 16 19.56 -11.71 47.16
CA ARG A 16 19.58 -11.16 45.79
C ARG A 16 18.40 -10.20 45.63
N VAL A 17 18.64 -9.05 45.04
CA VAL A 17 17.60 -8.12 44.61
C VAL A 17 17.47 -8.27 43.10
N ASN A 18 16.28 -8.57 42.65
CA ASN A 18 15.99 -8.66 41.21
C ASN A 18 16.00 -7.28 40.57
N VAL A 19 16.54 -7.20 39.37
CA VAL A 19 16.62 -5.99 38.50
C VAL A 19 16.03 -6.35 37.16
N PRO A 20 15.16 -5.52 36.60
CA PRO A 20 14.54 -5.84 35.31
C PRO A 20 15.56 -5.95 34.18
N PRO A 21 15.24 -6.69 33.11
CA PRO A 21 16.06 -6.77 31.93
C PRO A 21 16.33 -5.39 31.32
N ILE A 22 17.47 -5.23 30.67
CA ILE A 22 17.85 -4.03 29.94
C ILE A 22 17.73 -4.31 28.45
N ILE A 23 16.88 -3.55 27.77
CA ILE A 23 16.78 -3.54 26.31
C ILE A 23 17.75 -2.48 25.78
N LYS A 24 18.64 -2.85 24.85
CA LYS A 24 19.47 -1.87 24.17
C LYS A 24 18.59 -0.96 23.31
N ILE A 25 18.86 0.35 23.35
CA ILE A 25 18.10 1.35 22.59
C ILE A 25 17.96 0.93 21.13
N ILE A 26 16.73 0.94 20.64
CA ILE A 26 16.37 0.73 19.24
C ILE A 26 16.02 2.11 18.69
N ASN A 27 16.70 2.51 17.61
CA ASN A 27 16.42 3.79 16.97
C ASN A 27 15.20 3.66 16.04
N ASP A 28 14.55 4.79 15.75
CA ASP A 28 13.53 4.89 14.74
C ASP A 28 14.07 4.41 13.39
N MET A 29 13.21 3.76 12.63
CA MET A 29 13.54 3.15 11.34
C MET A 29 12.68 3.75 10.24
N VAL A 30 13.29 3.95 9.08
CA VAL A 30 12.59 4.37 7.85
C VAL A 30 12.98 3.42 6.73
N ILE A 31 11.99 2.78 6.14
CA ILE A 31 12.15 1.86 5.01
C ILE A 31 11.11 2.16 3.93
N LYS A 32 11.23 1.51 2.79
CA LYS A 32 10.23 1.56 1.72
C LYS A 32 9.36 0.31 1.73
N GLU A 33 8.20 0.41 1.13
CA GLU A 33 7.35 -0.74 0.82
C GLU A 33 8.07 -1.76 -0.06
N GLY A 34 7.70 -3.03 0.09
CA GLY A 34 8.33 -4.15 -0.58
C GLY A 34 9.65 -4.62 0.07
N GLU A 35 10.14 -3.94 1.11
CA GLU A 35 11.36 -4.34 1.83
C GLU A 35 11.03 -5.31 2.98
N LEU A 36 11.99 -6.21 3.25
CA LEU A 36 11.96 -7.09 4.43
C LEU A 36 12.54 -6.34 5.64
N ILE A 37 11.81 -6.33 6.73
CA ILE A 37 12.28 -5.85 8.04
C ILE A 37 12.64 -7.06 8.88
N GLU A 38 13.82 -7.01 9.51
CA GLU A 38 14.25 -7.98 10.52
C GLU A 38 14.65 -7.21 11.78
N LEU A 39 14.10 -7.62 12.93
CA LEU A 39 14.35 -7.01 14.23
C LEU A 39 14.80 -8.07 15.22
N GLU A 40 16.06 -7.98 15.67
CA GLU A 40 16.64 -8.80 16.72
C GLU A 40 17.01 -7.92 17.93
N PRO A 41 16.10 -7.72 18.89
CA PRO A 41 16.37 -6.90 20.05
C PRO A 41 17.52 -7.48 20.90
N GLN A 42 18.49 -6.65 21.24
CA GLN A 42 19.56 -7.03 22.15
C GLN A 42 19.12 -6.76 23.60
N VAL A 43 19.02 -7.85 24.39
CA VAL A 43 18.55 -7.78 25.78
C VAL A 43 19.57 -8.44 26.69
N ILE A 44 19.79 -7.81 27.85
CA ILE A 44 20.71 -8.32 28.91
C ILE A 44 19.96 -8.26 30.22
N ASP A 45 20.03 -9.35 30.99
CA ASP A 45 19.60 -9.34 32.37
C ASP A 45 20.81 -9.12 33.34
N PRO A 46 20.78 -8.09 34.20
CA PRO A 46 21.87 -7.81 35.14
C PRO A 46 22.10 -8.91 36.17
N ASN A 47 21.08 -9.67 36.46
CA ASN A 47 21.16 -10.80 37.42
C ASN A 47 21.52 -12.12 36.72
N GLY A 48 21.47 -12.17 35.38
CA GLY A 48 21.72 -13.36 34.56
C GLY A 48 20.53 -14.30 34.51
N ASP A 49 19.32 -13.79 34.72
CA ASP A 49 18.08 -14.55 34.61
C ASP A 49 17.70 -14.80 33.14
N GLN A 50 16.87 -15.81 32.93
CA GLN A 50 16.37 -16.12 31.59
C GLN A 50 15.30 -15.07 31.17
N VAL A 51 15.53 -14.39 30.06
CA VAL A 51 14.64 -13.34 29.57
C VAL A 51 13.77 -13.87 28.43
N SER A 52 12.47 -13.60 28.50
CA SER A 52 11.54 -13.71 27.37
C SER A 52 11.35 -12.35 26.71
N VAL A 53 11.36 -12.31 25.37
CA VAL A 53 11.18 -11.09 24.58
C VAL A 53 9.90 -11.19 23.76
N LYS A 54 9.11 -10.13 23.76
CA LYS A 54 7.92 -9.98 22.91
C LYS A 54 8.03 -8.67 22.12
N ILE A 55 7.67 -8.73 20.85
CA ILE A 55 7.59 -7.57 19.97
C ILE A 55 6.12 -7.38 19.61
N SER A 56 5.68 -6.12 19.47
CA SER A 56 4.30 -5.83 19.05
C SER A 56 4.09 -6.04 17.56
N SER A 57 2.80 -6.13 17.15
CA SER A 57 2.40 -6.11 15.73
C SER A 57 2.98 -4.88 15.03
N PRO A 58 3.36 -5.03 13.75
CA PRO A 58 3.33 -6.23 12.89
C PRO A 58 4.61 -7.08 12.94
N LEU A 59 5.53 -6.82 13.89
CA LEU A 59 6.84 -7.48 14.01
C LEU A 59 6.89 -8.61 15.06
N GLU A 60 5.76 -9.23 15.42
CA GLU A 60 5.70 -10.24 16.51
C GLU A 60 6.62 -11.44 16.28
N THR A 61 6.89 -11.79 15.04
CA THR A 61 7.80 -12.90 14.66
C THR A 61 9.27 -12.49 14.56
N GLY A 62 9.56 -11.19 14.77
CA GLY A 62 10.88 -10.60 14.54
C GLY A 62 11.15 -10.22 13.08
N SER A 63 10.21 -10.49 12.18
CA SER A 63 10.33 -10.10 10.77
C SER A 63 8.98 -9.75 10.16
N TRP A 64 8.99 -8.85 9.17
CA TRP A 64 7.83 -8.46 8.38
C TRP A 64 8.25 -8.11 6.95
N THR A 65 7.64 -8.75 5.96
CA THR A 65 7.76 -8.35 4.55
C THR A 65 6.62 -7.41 4.23
N THR A 66 6.93 -6.18 3.89
CA THR A 66 5.95 -5.16 3.54
C THR A 66 5.48 -5.33 2.09
N ASP A 67 4.29 -4.83 1.79
CA ASP A 67 3.66 -4.81 0.47
C ASP A 67 3.21 -3.39 0.12
N HIS A 68 2.53 -3.24 -1.02
CA HIS A 68 2.06 -1.95 -1.55
C HIS A 68 0.96 -1.25 -0.74
N THR A 69 0.50 -1.86 0.34
CA THR A 69 -0.51 -1.27 1.25
C THR A 69 0.05 -1.02 2.64
N SER A 70 1.35 -1.21 2.81
CA SER A 70 2.02 -1.15 4.11
C SER A 70 2.53 0.24 4.49
N ALA A 71 2.37 1.26 3.63
CA ALA A 71 2.81 2.63 3.92
C ALA A 71 2.17 3.17 5.21
N GLY A 72 2.97 3.86 6.03
CA GLY A 72 2.47 4.45 7.26
C GLY A 72 3.48 4.52 8.39
N GLU A 73 3.00 4.92 9.57
CA GLU A 73 3.78 5.02 10.79
C GLU A 73 3.30 4.00 11.81
N TYR A 74 4.23 3.21 12.34
CA TYR A 74 3.97 2.13 13.28
C TYR A 74 4.79 2.34 14.55
N GLU A 75 4.14 2.46 15.70
CA GLU A 75 4.82 2.44 16.98
C GLU A 75 5.07 0.98 17.39
N ILE A 76 6.32 0.55 17.31
CA ILE A 76 6.73 -0.80 17.66
C ILE A 76 7.26 -0.80 19.10
N SER A 77 6.77 -1.74 19.90
CA SER A 77 7.24 -1.94 21.25
C SER A 77 7.90 -3.30 21.44
N VAL A 78 9.00 -3.30 22.19
CA VAL A 78 9.72 -4.49 22.62
C VAL A 78 9.59 -4.59 24.13
N THR A 79 9.10 -5.73 24.63
CA THR A 79 8.96 -6.02 26.05
C THR A 79 9.86 -7.21 26.39
N ALA A 80 10.74 -7.03 27.38
CA ALA A 80 11.60 -8.07 27.94
C ALA A 80 11.15 -8.37 29.36
N ASN A 81 11.01 -9.65 29.72
CA ASN A 81 10.56 -10.11 31.05
C ASN A 81 11.45 -11.24 31.56
N ASP A 82 11.92 -11.15 32.81
CA ASP A 82 12.79 -12.11 33.48
C ASP A 82 12.02 -13.16 34.31
N GLY A 83 10.68 -13.09 34.28
CA GLY A 83 9.78 -13.94 35.09
C GLY A 83 9.21 -13.24 36.31
N GLU A 84 9.79 -12.13 36.76
CA GLU A 84 9.32 -11.32 37.91
C GLU A 84 9.09 -9.85 37.54
N LEU A 85 9.99 -9.28 36.74
CA LEU A 85 9.99 -7.88 36.31
C LEU A 85 10.05 -7.79 34.78
N ASP A 86 9.55 -6.68 34.27
CA ASP A 86 9.60 -6.37 32.84
C ASP A 86 10.18 -4.98 32.56
N ASN A 87 10.70 -4.83 31.35
CA ASN A 87 11.10 -3.56 30.77
C ASN A 87 10.53 -3.46 29.36
N LYS A 88 10.16 -2.23 28.95
CA LYS A 88 9.56 -1.96 27.64
C LYS A 88 10.24 -0.76 27.01
N GLU A 89 10.63 -0.91 25.75
CA GLU A 89 11.12 0.16 24.87
C GLU A 89 10.25 0.24 23.63
N SER A 90 10.13 1.44 23.06
CA SER A 90 9.39 1.67 21.81
C SER A 90 10.22 2.50 20.85
N PHE A 91 9.98 2.29 19.56
CA PHE A 91 10.55 3.08 18.47
C PHE A 91 9.51 3.29 17.37
N LEU A 92 9.71 4.31 16.54
CA LEU A 92 8.88 4.59 15.38
C LEU A 92 9.45 3.87 14.14
N LEU A 93 8.61 3.08 13.48
CA LEU A 93 8.88 2.49 12.18
C LEU A 93 8.04 3.24 11.16
N THR A 94 8.69 3.94 10.22
CA THR A 94 8.03 4.62 9.10
C THR A 94 8.24 3.81 7.83
N ILE A 95 7.15 3.40 7.18
CA ILE A 95 7.18 2.77 5.87
C ILE A 95 6.77 3.81 4.84
N GLN A 96 7.72 4.11 3.93
CA GLN A 96 7.51 5.05 2.84
C GLN A 96 6.79 4.38 1.70
N ASP A 97 5.76 5.03 1.20
CA ASP A 97 5.01 4.66 0.03
C ASP A 97 5.90 4.64 -1.24
N VAL A 98 5.71 3.62 -2.06
CA VAL A 98 6.32 3.45 -3.39
C VAL A 98 5.21 3.31 -4.40
N ASN A 99 4.86 4.41 -5.06
CA ASN A 99 3.76 4.45 -6.02
C ASN A 99 3.89 3.40 -7.13
N VAL A 100 2.83 2.66 -7.36
CA VAL A 100 2.65 1.76 -8.50
C VAL A 100 1.64 2.38 -9.45
N LEU A 101 1.92 2.34 -10.73
CA LEU A 101 1.03 2.90 -11.75
C LEU A 101 -0.28 2.11 -11.84
N PRO A 102 -1.43 2.77 -12.04
CA PRO A 102 -2.68 2.08 -12.27
C PRO A 102 -2.66 1.24 -13.55
N GLU A 103 -3.37 0.14 -13.57
CA GLU A 103 -3.56 -0.69 -14.74
C GLU A 103 -4.96 -0.50 -15.33
N VAL A 104 -5.03 -0.28 -16.66
CA VAL A 104 -6.29 -0.08 -17.40
C VAL A 104 -6.54 -1.27 -18.31
N PHE A 105 -7.74 -1.86 -18.20
CA PHE A 105 -8.19 -3.05 -18.93
C PHE A 105 -9.48 -2.78 -19.70
N GLY A 106 -9.94 -3.77 -20.47
CA GLY A 106 -11.23 -3.74 -21.16
C GLY A 106 -11.27 -2.88 -22.41
N LEU A 107 -10.14 -2.34 -22.87
CA LEU A 107 -10.05 -1.50 -24.04
C LEU A 107 -9.67 -2.31 -25.28
N VAL A 108 -10.52 -2.23 -26.30
CA VAL A 108 -10.31 -2.84 -27.62
C VAL A 108 -10.66 -1.85 -28.72
N ASP A 109 -10.06 -1.99 -29.89
CA ASP A 109 -10.46 -1.22 -31.07
C ASP A 109 -11.89 -1.56 -31.49
N LEU A 110 -12.68 -0.55 -31.87
CA LEU A 110 -14.08 -0.69 -32.22
C LEU A 110 -14.32 -0.35 -33.67
N ASN A 111 -15.21 -1.10 -34.27
CA ASN A 111 -15.76 -0.82 -35.61
C ASN A 111 -17.29 -0.90 -35.51
N ILE A 112 -17.95 0.22 -35.77
CA ILE A 112 -19.40 0.39 -35.68
C ILE A 112 -19.93 1.06 -36.95
N GLN A 113 -21.25 1.12 -37.11
CA GLN A 113 -21.91 1.87 -38.18
C GLN A 113 -22.46 3.21 -37.65
N GLU A 114 -22.65 4.17 -38.52
CA GLU A 114 -23.39 5.41 -38.20
C GLU A 114 -24.78 5.09 -37.65
N GLY A 115 -25.17 5.81 -36.57
CA GLY A 115 -26.40 5.58 -35.85
C GLY A 115 -26.30 4.55 -34.72
N ASP A 116 -25.17 3.85 -34.62
CA ASP A 116 -24.88 2.98 -33.45
C ASP A 116 -24.42 3.80 -32.24
N THR A 117 -24.53 3.20 -31.08
CA THR A 117 -24.02 3.77 -29.83
C THR A 117 -22.70 3.09 -29.42
N VAL A 118 -21.66 3.88 -29.17
CA VAL A 118 -20.42 3.44 -28.53
C VAL A 118 -20.65 3.37 -27.03
N SER A 119 -20.20 2.31 -26.36
CA SER A 119 -20.13 2.21 -24.93
C SER A 119 -18.75 1.70 -24.54
N LEU A 120 -18.00 2.49 -23.76
CA LEU A 120 -16.69 2.14 -23.20
C LEU A 120 -16.81 2.07 -21.68
N GLU A 121 -16.49 0.91 -21.12
CA GLU A 121 -16.46 0.67 -19.69
C GLU A 121 -15.07 0.17 -19.28
N PRO A 122 -14.04 1.06 -19.23
CA PRO A 122 -12.70 0.65 -18.83
C PRO A 122 -12.68 0.17 -17.38
N GLU A 123 -12.06 -0.96 -17.14
CA GLU A 123 -11.73 -1.42 -15.79
C GLU A 123 -10.37 -0.89 -15.39
N VAL A 124 -10.24 -0.40 -14.15
CA VAL A 124 -8.98 0.12 -13.62
C VAL A 124 -8.70 -0.50 -12.27
N THR A 125 -7.45 -0.91 -12.05
CA THR A 125 -6.96 -1.40 -10.76
C THR A 125 -5.68 -0.68 -10.38
N ASP A 126 -5.49 -0.51 -9.09
CA ASP A 126 -4.28 0.04 -8.50
C ASP A 126 -3.82 -0.87 -7.36
N LEU A 127 -2.50 -1.14 -7.26
CA LEU A 127 -1.95 -2.03 -6.25
C LEU A 127 -1.76 -1.33 -4.89
N ASP A 128 -1.60 -0.01 -4.91
CA ASP A 128 -1.49 0.82 -3.71
C ASP A 128 -2.87 1.20 -3.15
N GLU A 129 -3.95 0.78 -3.86
CA GLU A 129 -5.33 1.14 -3.55
C GLU A 129 -5.60 2.66 -3.58
N ASP A 130 -4.82 3.40 -4.36
CA ASP A 130 -5.00 4.83 -4.56
C ASP A 130 -6.32 5.17 -5.25
N GLU A 131 -6.88 6.35 -4.97
CA GLU A 131 -8.11 6.83 -5.61
C GLU A 131 -7.85 7.21 -7.07
N ILE A 132 -8.45 6.48 -8.00
CA ILE A 132 -8.24 6.68 -9.43
C ILE A 132 -9.22 7.69 -10.02
N THR A 133 -8.68 8.70 -10.70
CA THR A 133 -9.44 9.58 -11.57
C THR A 133 -9.34 9.10 -13.01
N LEU A 134 -10.46 8.60 -13.55
CA LEU A 134 -10.56 8.14 -14.94
C LEU A 134 -11.09 9.27 -15.85
N THR A 135 -10.45 9.46 -17.00
CA THR A 135 -10.91 10.40 -18.04
C THR A 135 -10.88 9.76 -19.43
N ILE A 136 -11.92 10.01 -20.22
CA ILE A 136 -12.05 9.53 -21.60
C ILE A 136 -12.19 10.76 -22.51
N SER A 137 -11.43 10.76 -23.60
CA SER A 137 -11.46 11.88 -24.54
C SER A 137 -12.74 11.90 -25.38
N GLU A 138 -13.06 13.06 -25.94
CA GLU A 138 -14.04 13.17 -27.01
C GLU A 138 -13.63 12.28 -28.22
N PRO A 139 -14.61 11.77 -28.99
CA PRO A 139 -16.04 12.10 -28.91
C PRO A 139 -16.85 11.28 -27.88
N VAL A 140 -16.27 10.28 -27.24
CA VAL A 140 -16.97 9.43 -26.27
C VAL A 140 -17.27 10.18 -24.97
N GLY A 141 -16.24 10.88 -24.40
CA GLY A 141 -16.40 11.61 -23.15
C GLY A 141 -16.38 10.72 -21.89
N ASN A 142 -16.41 11.37 -20.72
CA ASN A 142 -16.22 10.70 -19.43
C ASN A 142 -17.41 9.83 -18.97
N ASP A 143 -18.56 9.96 -19.59
CA ASP A 143 -19.71 9.07 -19.38
C ASP A 143 -19.57 7.72 -20.11
N GLY A 144 -18.51 7.60 -20.93
CA GLY A 144 -18.20 6.38 -21.68
C GLY A 144 -19.17 6.10 -22.85
N VAL A 145 -20.06 7.03 -23.19
CA VAL A 145 -21.13 6.79 -24.17
C VAL A 145 -21.10 7.85 -25.25
N TRP A 146 -21.14 7.41 -26.52
CA TRP A 146 -21.29 8.29 -27.64
C TRP A 146 -22.36 7.74 -28.58
N GLU A 147 -23.45 8.48 -28.74
CA GLU A 147 -24.51 8.21 -29.74
C GLU A 147 -24.09 8.83 -31.08
N THR A 148 -23.83 8.00 -32.08
CA THR A 148 -23.43 8.47 -33.40
C THR A 148 -24.66 8.79 -34.27
N ASP A 149 -24.48 9.71 -35.17
CA ASP A 149 -25.47 10.04 -36.22
C ASP A 149 -24.89 9.85 -37.63
N TYR A 150 -25.70 10.09 -38.65
CA TYR A 150 -25.31 9.91 -40.09
C TYR A 150 -24.29 10.93 -40.61
N THR A 151 -23.65 11.70 -39.72
CA THR A 151 -22.57 12.63 -40.07
C THR A 151 -21.24 12.28 -39.38
N ASN A 152 -21.23 11.21 -38.58
CA ASN A 152 -20.12 10.85 -37.74
C ASN A 152 -19.19 9.78 -38.35
N HIS A 153 -19.33 9.43 -39.64
CA HIS A 153 -18.39 8.50 -40.26
C HIS A 153 -16.95 8.99 -40.21
N GLY A 154 -16.02 8.06 -39.96
CA GLY A 154 -14.61 8.39 -39.89
C GLY A 154 -13.81 7.50 -38.94
N GLU A 155 -12.54 7.86 -38.80
CA GLU A 155 -11.64 7.20 -37.88
C GLU A 155 -11.33 8.16 -36.69
N TYR A 156 -11.49 7.66 -35.50
CA TYR A 156 -11.27 8.38 -34.25
C TYR A 156 -10.23 7.66 -33.39
N VAL A 157 -9.46 8.43 -32.63
CA VAL A 157 -8.60 7.90 -31.59
C VAL A 157 -9.17 8.36 -30.26
N VAL A 158 -9.64 7.41 -29.47
CA VAL A 158 -10.14 7.68 -28.13
C VAL A 158 -9.03 7.38 -27.12
N THR A 159 -8.76 8.35 -26.27
CA THR A 159 -7.73 8.27 -25.24
C THR A 159 -8.38 8.10 -23.88
N VAL A 160 -7.97 7.07 -23.15
CA VAL A 160 -8.36 6.80 -21.77
C VAL A 160 -7.16 7.07 -20.87
N ARG A 161 -7.36 7.87 -19.83
CA ARG A 161 -6.33 8.21 -18.84
C ARG A 161 -6.81 7.83 -17.45
N ALA A 162 -5.96 7.11 -16.72
CA ALA A 162 -6.12 6.81 -15.30
C ALA A 162 -5.03 7.54 -14.53
N PHE A 163 -5.42 8.36 -13.57
CA PHE A 163 -4.54 9.14 -12.69
C PHE A 163 -4.77 8.72 -11.25
N ASP A 164 -3.72 8.30 -10.56
CA ASP A 164 -3.70 7.79 -9.18
C ASP A 164 -3.44 8.87 -8.12
N GLY A 165 -3.36 10.12 -8.54
CA GLY A 165 -2.97 11.23 -7.64
C GLY A 165 -1.49 11.62 -7.76
N LYS A 166 -0.64 10.76 -8.33
CA LYS A 166 0.80 10.98 -8.52
C LYS A 166 1.22 10.84 -9.98
N ASP A 167 0.81 9.76 -10.62
CA ASP A 167 1.20 9.39 -11.99
C ASP A 167 -0.02 9.13 -12.88
N THR A 168 0.19 9.08 -14.20
CA THR A 168 -0.89 8.87 -15.17
C THR A 168 -0.54 7.77 -16.16
N VAL A 169 -1.42 6.79 -16.28
CA VAL A 169 -1.41 5.81 -17.38
C VAL A 169 -2.35 6.27 -18.47
N THR A 170 -1.88 6.18 -19.73
CA THR A 170 -2.65 6.55 -20.90
C THR A 170 -2.74 5.35 -21.87
N LYS A 171 -3.95 5.00 -22.26
CA LYS A 171 -4.25 4.00 -23.28
C LYS A 171 -5.05 4.65 -24.41
N THR A 172 -4.91 4.13 -25.61
CA THR A 172 -5.67 4.59 -26.78
C THR A 172 -6.31 3.42 -27.48
N ILE A 173 -7.50 3.64 -28.01
CA ILE A 173 -8.18 2.72 -28.94
C ILE A 173 -8.46 3.43 -30.25
N LYS A 174 -8.51 2.67 -31.33
CA LYS A 174 -9.03 3.11 -32.62
C LYS A 174 -10.53 2.81 -32.66
N LEU A 175 -11.31 3.83 -33.01
CA LEU A 175 -12.74 3.72 -33.26
C LEU A 175 -13.02 4.09 -34.72
N VAL A 176 -13.60 3.17 -35.46
CA VAL A 176 -14.01 3.37 -36.85
C VAL A 176 -15.54 3.40 -36.90
N VAL A 177 -16.09 4.46 -37.44
CA VAL A 177 -17.51 4.61 -37.70
C VAL A 177 -17.70 4.51 -39.23
N GLU A 178 -18.33 3.43 -39.70
CA GLU A 178 -18.55 3.17 -41.09
C GLU A 178 -19.79 3.95 -41.63
N ASP A 179 -19.67 4.51 -42.80
CA ASP A 179 -20.74 5.24 -43.48
C ASP A 179 -21.93 4.31 -43.84
N ILE A 180 -23.14 4.74 -43.52
CA ILE A 180 -24.38 4.13 -44.01
C ILE A 180 -25.01 5.06 -45.03
N ASN A 181 -24.97 4.67 -46.31
CA ASN A 181 -25.58 5.44 -47.36
C ASN A 181 -27.10 5.54 -47.20
N MET A 182 -27.60 6.76 -46.96
CA MET A 182 -29.03 7.04 -46.88
C MET A 182 -29.56 7.63 -48.17
N PRO A 183 -30.77 7.26 -48.61
CA PRO A 183 -31.37 7.87 -49.77
C PRO A 183 -31.68 9.35 -49.52
N PRO A 184 -31.55 10.23 -50.53
CA PRO A 184 -31.87 11.65 -50.38
C PRO A 184 -33.35 11.85 -50.03
N GLU A 185 -33.60 12.73 -49.06
CA GLU A 185 -34.96 13.15 -48.68
C GLU A 185 -35.34 14.43 -49.41
N ILE A 186 -36.55 14.47 -49.94
CA ILE A 186 -37.11 15.69 -50.55
C ILE A 186 -37.75 16.53 -49.45
N ILE A 187 -37.07 17.60 -49.03
CA ILE A 187 -37.52 18.46 -47.91
C ILE A 187 -38.61 19.44 -48.39
N GLU A 188 -38.54 19.97 -49.64
CA GLU A 188 -39.49 20.92 -50.14
C GLU A 188 -39.61 20.84 -51.69
N VAL A 189 -40.81 20.94 -52.18
CA VAL A 189 -41.07 21.15 -53.58
C VAL A 189 -41.80 22.48 -53.79
N THR A 190 -41.08 23.51 -54.28
CA THR A 190 -41.66 24.78 -54.62
C THR A 190 -42.21 24.75 -56.08
N LEU A 191 -43.52 24.94 -56.26
CA LEU A 191 -44.14 25.14 -57.57
C LEU A 191 -44.00 26.60 -57.96
N GLY A 192 -43.25 26.88 -58.98
CA GLY A 192 -43.11 28.24 -59.57
C GLY A 192 -44.34 28.64 -60.41
#